data_0563b886be06dc8c2e6902f84619802b
#
_entry.id   0563b886be06dc8c2e6902f84619802b
#
_cell.length_a   1.000
_cell.length_b   1.000
_cell.length_c   1.000
_cell.angle_alpha   90.00
_cell.angle_beta   90.00
_cell.angle_gamma   90.00
#
_symmetry.space_group_name_H-M   'P 1'
#
loop_
_entity.id
_entity.type
_entity.pdbx_description
1 polymer ?
#
loop_
_entity_poly.entity_id
_entity_poly.type
_entity_poly.pdbx_seq_one_letter_code
_entity_poly.pdbx_strand_id
1 'polypeptide(L)'
;EVQKKLKENNLLIVPLRANQNLLGYMILCNKETRKGVEDFNELDLDILTSLSNQAAVAMDNANLFKEITEAKQFNESILGSIATGVITLNVLGEVDSVNKAGEKILKLEQEAILNNHYMFLFEKDQEIIDIITKAEEVNKIVTEINIPFLTVSEDTIVNISAAPRIDVNGNLEGLVIAIEDISDVSKVKNTFKRYVSKQVVDNLLEDDTKLNLGGEEREVT
;
A
#
# COMPACT_ATOMS: atom_id res chain seq x y z
N GLU A 1 2.92 28.51 39.78
CA GLU A 1 3.78 27.31 40.00
C GLU A 1 4.87 27.19 38.95
N VAL A 2 4.64 27.47 37.65
CA VAL A 2 5.64 27.42 36.57
C VAL A 2 6.74 28.48 36.77
N GLN A 3 6.37 29.72 37.16
CA GLN A 3 7.35 30.80 37.42
C GLN A 3 8.33 30.46 38.54
N LYS A 4 7.90 29.73 39.59
CA LYS A 4 8.73 29.36 40.75
C LYS A 4 9.76 28.29 40.38
N LYS A 5 9.54 27.48 39.34
CA LYS A 5 10.47 26.45 38.84
C LYS A 5 11.55 26.98 37.89
N LEU A 6 11.26 28.05 37.17
CA LEU A 6 12.13 28.57 36.10
C LEU A 6 13.03 29.74 36.57
N LYS A 7 12.88 30.27 37.81
CA LYS A 7 13.61 31.44 38.32
C LYS A 7 13.49 32.68 37.42
N GLU A 8 12.30 32.95 36.88
CA GLU A 8 12.08 33.97 35.86
C GLU A 8 11.47 35.23 36.51
N ASN A 9 11.96 36.40 36.04
CA ASN A 9 11.45 37.69 36.45
C ASN A 9 10.31 38.17 35.56
N ASN A 10 10.33 37.82 34.26
CA ASN A 10 9.26 38.10 33.30
C ASN A 10 9.11 37.01 32.26
N LEU A 11 7.90 36.86 31.67
CA LEU A 11 7.54 35.78 30.77
C LEU A 11 6.57 36.31 29.70
N LEU A 12 6.83 35.94 28.43
CA LEU A 12 5.93 36.18 27.31
C LEU A 12 5.62 34.82 26.63
N ILE A 13 4.33 34.50 26.51
CA ILE A 13 3.85 33.25 25.93
C ILE A 13 2.92 33.57 24.77
N VAL A 14 3.18 32.97 23.60
CA VAL A 14 2.31 33.03 22.44
C VAL A 14 2.00 31.63 21.92
N PRO A 15 0.77 31.37 21.43
CA PRO A 15 0.44 30.08 20.87
C PRO A 15 1.05 29.88 19.47
N LEU A 16 1.51 28.69 19.19
CA LEU A 16 1.86 28.20 17.85
C LEU A 16 0.61 27.60 17.21
N ARG A 17 -0.03 28.34 16.32
CA ARG A 17 -1.25 27.91 15.65
C ARG A 17 -1.06 27.87 14.13
N ALA A 18 -1.42 26.73 13.53
CA ALA A 18 -1.53 26.58 12.09
C ALA A 18 -2.98 26.23 11.75
N ASN A 19 -3.58 26.99 10.84
CA ASN A 19 -5.00 26.91 10.52
C ASN A 19 -5.87 27.04 11.78
N GLN A 20 -6.53 26.00 12.25
CA GLN A 20 -7.33 25.97 13.48
C GLN A 20 -6.70 25.11 14.58
N ASN A 21 -5.53 24.50 14.32
CA ASN A 21 -4.86 23.59 15.25
C ASN A 21 -3.85 24.32 16.12
N LEU A 22 -3.87 24.03 17.41
CA LEU A 22 -2.86 24.47 18.36
C LEU A 22 -1.74 23.43 18.37
N LEU A 23 -0.56 23.81 17.86
CA LEU A 23 0.61 22.92 17.79
C LEU A 23 1.45 22.99 19.07
N GLY A 24 1.39 24.12 19.78
CA GLY A 24 2.17 24.32 20.99
C GLY A 24 2.21 25.78 21.44
N TYR A 25 3.22 26.11 22.22
CA TYR A 25 3.44 27.46 22.72
C TYR A 25 4.91 27.86 22.54
N MET A 26 5.14 29.10 22.13
CA MET A 26 6.47 29.73 22.17
C MET A 26 6.57 30.56 23.45
N ILE A 27 7.64 30.35 24.20
CA ILE A 27 7.83 30.96 25.51
C ILE A 27 9.17 31.72 25.49
N LEU A 28 9.14 33.01 25.79
CA LEU A 28 10.32 33.83 26.04
C LEU A 28 10.38 34.22 27.51
N CYS A 29 11.55 34.20 28.07
CA CYS A 29 11.80 34.47 29.48
C CYS A 29 12.95 35.49 29.61
N ASN A 30 12.87 36.37 30.61
CA ASN A 30 13.94 37.25 31.02
C ASN A 30 14.50 38.11 29.85
N LYS A 31 13.68 39.04 29.36
CA LYS A 31 14.14 40.03 28.37
C LYS A 31 15.30 40.84 28.93
N GLU A 32 16.47 40.68 28.36
CA GLU A 32 17.68 41.46 28.73
C GLU A 32 17.97 42.58 27.71
N THR A 33 18.19 43.78 28.22
CA THR A 33 18.62 44.93 27.46
C THR A 33 19.95 45.47 28.00
N ARG A 34 20.53 46.49 27.34
CA ARG A 34 21.73 47.15 27.85
C ARG A 34 21.53 47.79 29.23
N LYS A 35 20.28 47.98 29.67
CA LYS A 35 19.89 48.55 30.96
C LYS A 35 19.58 47.50 32.03
N GLY A 36 19.65 46.24 31.70
CA GLY A 36 19.31 45.10 32.56
C GLY A 36 18.04 44.36 32.10
N VAL A 37 17.40 43.62 33.01
CA VAL A 37 16.16 42.90 32.76
C VAL A 37 15.01 43.89 32.70
N GLU A 38 14.26 43.88 31.58
CA GLU A 38 13.08 44.73 31.37
C GLU A 38 11.85 43.88 31.08
N ASP A 39 10.64 44.46 31.32
CA ASP A 39 9.39 43.83 30.97
C ASP A 39 9.20 43.73 29.45
N PHE A 40 8.49 42.73 29.00
CA PHE A 40 8.04 42.60 27.60
C PHE A 40 7.02 43.69 27.29
N ASN A 41 7.09 44.28 26.10
CA ASN A 41 6.19 45.30 25.61
C ASN A 41 5.36 44.80 24.41
N GLU A 42 4.44 45.66 23.90
CA GLU A 42 3.57 45.30 22.76
C GLU A 42 4.36 44.96 21.50
N LEU A 43 5.49 45.66 21.23
CA LEU A 43 6.33 45.34 20.08
C LEU A 43 6.96 43.94 20.16
N ASP A 44 7.37 43.54 21.38
CA ASP A 44 7.92 42.21 21.61
C ASP A 44 6.83 41.14 21.34
N LEU A 45 5.57 41.42 21.76
CA LEU A 45 4.43 40.56 21.51
C LEU A 45 4.14 40.42 20.01
N ASP A 46 4.12 41.51 19.26
CA ASP A 46 3.88 41.53 17.80
C ASP A 46 4.96 40.75 17.04
N ILE A 47 6.22 40.97 17.38
CA ILE A 47 7.36 40.25 16.79
C ILE A 47 7.23 38.75 17.11
N LEU A 48 7.00 38.39 18.36
CA LEU A 48 6.90 37.00 18.77
C LEU A 48 5.69 36.30 18.14
N THR A 49 4.57 37.01 18.02
CA THR A 49 3.37 36.49 17.35
C THR A 49 3.65 36.23 15.87
N SER A 50 4.34 37.15 15.20
CA SER A 50 4.73 36.96 13.80
C SER A 50 5.66 35.74 13.62
N LEU A 51 6.69 35.63 14.47
CA LEU A 51 7.60 34.48 14.47
C LEU A 51 6.89 33.17 14.81
N SER A 52 5.97 33.22 15.78
CA SER A 52 5.16 32.08 16.19
C SER A 52 4.28 31.56 15.05
N ASN A 53 3.65 32.47 14.30
CA ASN A 53 2.86 32.11 13.13
C ASN A 53 3.71 31.44 12.03
N GLN A 54 4.89 31.99 11.74
CA GLN A 54 5.82 31.41 10.76
C GLN A 54 6.32 30.03 11.22
N ALA A 55 6.69 29.91 12.49
CA ALA A 55 7.13 28.64 13.07
C ALA A 55 6.01 27.59 13.04
N ALA A 56 4.79 27.98 13.35
CA ALA A 56 3.63 27.10 13.32
C ALA A 56 3.36 26.55 11.92
N VAL A 57 3.40 27.40 10.89
CA VAL A 57 3.24 26.96 9.49
C VAL A 57 4.37 26.02 9.08
N ALA A 58 5.60 26.30 9.46
CA ALA A 58 6.75 25.43 9.14
C ALA A 58 6.62 24.05 9.83
N MET A 59 6.19 24.03 11.10
CA MET A 59 5.96 22.79 11.84
C MET A 59 4.80 21.98 11.26
N ASP A 60 3.69 22.62 10.90
CA ASP A 60 2.54 21.97 10.29
C ASP A 60 2.93 21.30 8.96
N ASN A 61 3.64 22.03 8.11
CA ASN A 61 4.16 21.48 6.85
C ASN A 61 5.10 20.28 7.08
N ALA A 62 5.98 20.37 8.08
CA ALA A 62 6.89 19.27 8.42
C ALA A 62 6.12 18.02 8.91
N ASN A 63 5.08 18.22 9.72
CA ASN A 63 4.23 17.14 10.19
C ASN A 63 3.45 16.48 9.04
N LEU A 64 2.84 17.26 8.15
CA LEU A 64 2.14 16.76 6.98
C LEU A 64 3.08 15.96 6.06
N PHE A 65 4.29 16.47 5.84
CA PHE A 65 5.29 15.75 5.04
C PHE A 65 5.69 14.41 5.68
N LYS A 66 5.83 14.39 7.01
CA LYS A 66 6.11 13.18 7.77
C LYS A 66 4.97 12.16 7.63
N GLU A 67 3.71 12.60 7.82
CA GLU A 67 2.52 11.74 7.68
C GLU A 67 2.43 11.13 6.27
N ILE A 68 2.63 11.92 5.22
CA ILE A 68 2.63 11.44 3.83
C ILE A 68 3.74 10.41 3.62
N THR A 69 4.94 10.66 4.16
CA THR A 69 6.07 9.75 4.03
C THR A 69 5.82 8.44 4.76
N GLU A 70 5.29 8.49 5.98
CA GLU A 70 4.94 7.30 6.79
C GLU A 70 3.83 6.49 6.11
N ALA A 71 2.79 7.14 5.58
CA ALA A 71 1.72 6.47 4.84
C ALA A 71 2.25 5.80 3.56
N LYS A 72 3.15 6.46 2.82
CA LYS A 72 3.80 5.88 1.64
C LYS A 72 4.63 4.65 2.01
N GLN A 73 5.49 4.75 3.04
CA GLN A 73 6.31 3.63 3.50
C GLN A 73 5.47 2.46 3.99
N PHE A 74 4.37 2.73 4.68
CA PHE A 74 3.42 1.70 5.12
C PHE A 74 2.80 0.97 3.93
N ASN A 75 2.32 1.68 2.91
CA ASN A 75 1.77 1.09 1.70
C ASN A 75 2.83 0.25 0.94
N GLU A 76 4.05 0.76 0.78
CA GLU A 76 5.16 0.03 0.16
C GLU A 76 5.52 -1.24 0.94
N SER A 77 5.52 -1.18 2.27
CA SER A 77 5.77 -2.34 3.13
C SER A 77 4.69 -3.42 2.98
N ILE A 78 3.41 -3.01 2.96
CA ILE A 78 2.31 -3.96 2.72
C ILE A 78 2.47 -4.61 1.34
N LEU A 79 2.58 -3.81 0.29
CA LEU A 79 2.72 -4.33 -1.08
C LEU A 79 3.97 -5.19 -1.27
N GLY A 80 5.04 -4.92 -0.51
CA GLY A 80 6.27 -5.72 -0.52
C GLY A 80 6.16 -7.04 0.24
N SER A 81 5.23 -7.16 1.21
CA SER A 81 5.01 -8.37 2.01
C SER A 81 4.03 -9.36 1.38
N ILE A 82 3.24 -8.93 0.42
CA ILE A 82 2.24 -9.76 -0.28
C ILE A 82 2.97 -10.58 -1.36
N ALA A 83 2.69 -11.89 -1.42
CA ALA A 83 3.22 -12.78 -2.45
C ALA A 83 2.57 -12.57 -3.82
N THR A 84 1.42 -11.89 -3.86
CA THR A 84 0.70 -11.54 -5.09
C THR A 84 1.41 -10.39 -5.82
N GLY A 85 1.72 -10.57 -7.10
CA GLY A 85 2.18 -9.51 -7.99
C GLY A 85 1.06 -8.50 -8.23
N VAL A 86 1.31 -7.24 -7.96
CA VAL A 86 0.37 -6.14 -8.22
C VAL A 86 0.98 -5.23 -9.27
N ILE A 87 0.27 -5.04 -10.36
CA ILE A 87 0.64 -4.18 -11.50
C ILE A 87 -0.48 -3.18 -11.69
N THR A 88 -0.16 -1.91 -11.80
CA THR A 88 -1.15 -0.89 -12.14
C THR A 88 -0.94 -0.36 -13.54
N LEU A 89 -2.03 -0.12 -14.24
CA LEU A 89 -2.05 0.48 -15.58
C LEU A 89 -2.68 1.86 -15.53
N ASN A 90 -2.18 2.76 -16.34
CA ASN A 90 -2.84 4.04 -16.62
C ASN A 90 -4.00 3.85 -17.63
N VAL A 91 -4.71 4.93 -17.96
CA VAL A 91 -5.82 4.92 -18.92
C VAL A 91 -5.41 4.59 -20.36
N LEU A 92 -4.11 4.61 -20.67
CA LEU A 92 -3.58 4.23 -21.98
C LEU A 92 -3.15 2.76 -22.03
N GLY A 93 -3.31 2.00 -20.93
CA GLY A 93 -2.88 0.62 -20.83
C GLY A 93 -1.38 0.44 -20.58
N GLU A 94 -0.66 1.52 -20.22
CA GLU A 94 0.76 1.46 -19.88
C GLU A 94 0.95 1.19 -18.40
N VAL A 95 1.96 0.41 -18.05
CA VAL A 95 2.28 0.10 -16.64
C VAL A 95 2.83 1.34 -15.94
N ASP A 96 2.15 1.81 -14.91
CA ASP A 96 2.56 2.94 -14.06
C ASP A 96 3.21 2.50 -12.72
N SER A 97 2.91 1.29 -12.24
CA SER A 97 3.65 0.71 -11.12
C SER A 97 3.61 -0.82 -11.09
N VAL A 98 4.60 -1.42 -10.42
CA VAL A 98 4.68 -2.85 -10.14
C VAL A 98 5.30 -3.06 -8.77
N ASN A 99 4.78 -4.00 -7.98
CA ASN A 99 5.37 -4.35 -6.69
C ASN A 99 6.49 -5.41 -6.85
N LYS A 100 7.27 -5.63 -5.78
CA LYS A 100 8.38 -6.61 -5.80
C LYS A 100 7.95 -8.06 -6.09
N ALA A 101 6.72 -8.44 -5.75
CA ALA A 101 6.19 -9.75 -6.10
C ALA A 101 5.90 -9.84 -7.59
N GLY A 102 5.37 -8.78 -8.21
CA GLY A 102 5.15 -8.71 -9.65
C GLY A 102 6.45 -8.84 -10.45
N GLU A 103 7.52 -8.13 -10.06
CA GLU A 103 8.85 -8.28 -10.66
C GLU A 103 9.34 -9.74 -10.61
N LYS A 104 9.19 -10.40 -9.46
CA LYS A 104 9.59 -11.80 -9.26
C LYS A 104 8.76 -12.75 -10.13
N ILE A 105 7.45 -12.58 -10.19
CA ILE A 105 6.55 -13.42 -10.98
C ILE A 105 6.82 -13.24 -12.47
N LEU A 106 6.99 -12.01 -12.94
CA LEU A 106 7.32 -11.69 -14.33
C LEU A 106 8.76 -12.04 -14.70
N LYS A 107 9.64 -12.21 -13.71
CA LYS A 107 11.10 -12.39 -13.88
C LYS A 107 11.75 -11.23 -14.64
N LEU A 108 11.25 -10.02 -14.43
CA LEU A 108 11.71 -8.77 -15.04
C LEU A 108 11.96 -7.73 -13.94
N GLU A 109 12.99 -6.90 -14.13
CA GLU A 109 13.23 -5.75 -13.28
C GLU A 109 12.22 -4.64 -13.60
N GLN A 110 11.97 -3.77 -12.61
CA GLN A 110 10.98 -2.70 -12.70
C GLN A 110 11.15 -1.82 -13.94
N GLU A 111 12.40 -1.47 -14.29
CA GLU A 111 12.72 -0.63 -15.44
C GLU A 111 12.30 -1.25 -16.79
N ALA A 112 12.26 -2.59 -16.86
CA ALA A 112 11.82 -3.30 -18.05
C ALA A 112 10.29 -3.45 -18.14
N ILE A 113 9.58 -3.19 -17.03
CA ILE A 113 8.12 -3.33 -16.92
C ILE A 113 7.44 -1.97 -17.10
N LEU A 114 7.94 -0.93 -16.42
CA LEU A 114 7.34 0.41 -16.43
C LEU A 114 7.26 1.03 -17.82
N ASN A 115 6.19 1.79 -18.05
CA ASN A 115 5.89 2.49 -19.29
C ASN A 115 5.69 1.59 -20.53
N ASN A 116 5.69 0.26 -20.36
CA ASN A 116 5.32 -0.65 -21.42
C ASN A 116 3.80 -0.87 -21.40
N HIS A 117 3.20 -0.96 -22.59
CA HIS A 117 1.80 -1.32 -22.71
C HIS A 117 1.58 -2.78 -22.34
N TYR A 118 0.53 -3.11 -21.62
CA TYR A 118 0.26 -4.47 -21.14
C TYR A 118 0.20 -5.52 -22.25
N MET A 119 -0.25 -5.16 -23.45
CA MET A 119 -0.27 -6.06 -24.59
C MET A 119 1.12 -6.55 -25.02
N PHE A 120 2.17 -5.73 -24.85
CA PHE A 120 3.55 -6.17 -25.10
C PHE A 120 4.09 -7.03 -23.96
N LEU A 121 3.71 -6.67 -22.72
CA LEU A 121 4.15 -7.41 -21.53
C LEU A 121 3.59 -8.84 -21.53
N PHE A 122 2.36 -9.02 -21.99
CA PHE A 122 1.64 -10.30 -22.02
C PHE A 122 1.41 -10.82 -23.44
N GLU A 123 2.27 -10.49 -24.41
CA GLU A 123 2.09 -10.84 -25.85
C GLU A 123 1.85 -12.33 -26.11
N LYS A 124 2.37 -13.21 -25.24
CA LYS A 124 2.22 -14.68 -25.35
C LYS A 124 0.99 -15.21 -24.62
N ASP A 125 0.30 -14.38 -23.85
CA ASP A 125 -0.78 -14.76 -22.95
C ASP A 125 -2.09 -14.05 -23.35
N GLN A 126 -2.67 -14.46 -24.49
CA GLN A 126 -3.89 -13.87 -25.02
C GLN A 126 -5.04 -13.89 -24.01
N GLU A 127 -5.14 -14.96 -23.20
CA GLU A 127 -6.15 -15.09 -22.16
C GLU A 127 -6.04 -14.00 -21.09
N ILE A 128 -4.80 -13.62 -20.70
CA ILE A 128 -4.55 -12.53 -19.77
C ILE A 128 -4.95 -11.18 -20.41
N ILE A 129 -4.61 -10.97 -21.68
CA ILE A 129 -5.03 -9.76 -22.41
C ILE A 129 -6.56 -9.64 -22.46
N ASP A 130 -7.26 -10.74 -22.73
CA ASP A 130 -8.71 -10.77 -22.78
C ASP A 130 -9.37 -10.44 -21.42
N ILE A 131 -8.78 -10.92 -20.32
CA ILE A 131 -9.23 -10.61 -18.95
C ILE A 131 -9.09 -9.11 -18.66
N ILE A 132 -7.94 -8.53 -19.01
CA ILE A 132 -7.67 -7.10 -18.77
C ILE A 132 -8.64 -6.25 -19.61
N THR A 133 -8.78 -6.57 -20.90
CA THR A 133 -9.70 -5.87 -21.82
C THR A 133 -11.14 -5.97 -21.33
N LYS A 134 -11.57 -7.15 -20.91
CA LYS A 134 -12.92 -7.37 -20.37
C LYS A 134 -13.17 -6.57 -19.10
N ALA A 135 -12.17 -6.48 -18.19
CA ALA A 135 -12.30 -5.69 -16.97
C ALA A 135 -12.49 -4.20 -17.27
N GLU A 136 -11.79 -3.69 -18.29
CA GLU A 136 -11.94 -2.33 -18.79
C GLU A 136 -13.33 -2.09 -19.37
N GLU A 137 -13.79 -2.95 -20.28
CA GLU A 137 -15.09 -2.82 -20.97
C GLU A 137 -16.28 -2.87 -20.01
N VAL A 138 -16.28 -3.85 -19.09
CA VAL A 138 -17.41 -4.02 -18.15
C VAL A 138 -17.29 -3.12 -16.92
N ASN A 139 -16.17 -2.43 -16.73
CA ASN A 139 -15.86 -1.60 -15.57
C ASN A 139 -16.12 -2.34 -14.24
N LYS A 140 -15.71 -3.60 -14.17
CA LYS A 140 -15.84 -4.49 -12.99
C LYS A 140 -14.62 -5.38 -12.85
N ILE A 141 -14.48 -5.97 -11.66
CA ILE A 141 -13.45 -6.97 -11.41
C ILE A 141 -13.74 -8.21 -12.26
N VAL A 142 -12.73 -8.67 -12.99
CA VAL A 142 -12.72 -9.94 -13.71
C VAL A 142 -11.61 -10.79 -13.12
N THR A 143 -11.95 -12.02 -12.73
CA THR A 143 -11.00 -12.96 -12.12
C THR A 143 -11.08 -14.29 -12.84
N GLU A 144 -9.92 -14.84 -13.18
CA GLU A 144 -9.78 -16.19 -13.72
C GLU A 144 -8.67 -16.93 -12.94
N ILE A 145 -8.80 -18.25 -12.85
CA ILE A 145 -7.95 -19.11 -12.04
C ILE A 145 -7.31 -20.23 -12.89
N ASN A 146 -6.13 -20.68 -12.46
CA ASN A 146 -5.38 -21.76 -13.10
C ASN A 146 -5.01 -21.47 -14.58
N ILE A 147 -4.65 -20.24 -14.90
CA ILE A 147 -4.23 -19.85 -16.25
C ILE A 147 -2.77 -20.18 -16.48
N PRO A 148 -2.40 -20.82 -17.61
CA PRO A 148 -1.01 -20.91 -18.02
C PRO A 148 -0.40 -19.54 -18.24
N PHE A 149 0.83 -19.32 -17.77
CA PHE A 149 1.53 -18.05 -17.90
C PHE A 149 2.77 -18.21 -18.79
N LEU A 150 2.54 -18.21 -20.11
CA LEU A 150 3.53 -18.54 -21.14
C LEU A 150 4.63 -17.48 -21.26
N THR A 151 4.35 -16.23 -20.92
CA THR A 151 5.36 -15.15 -20.86
C THR A 151 6.54 -15.55 -19.98
N VAL A 152 6.28 -16.27 -18.88
CA VAL A 152 7.33 -16.71 -17.95
C VAL A 152 7.84 -18.12 -18.26
N SER A 153 6.96 -19.10 -18.36
CA SER A 153 7.27 -20.47 -18.80
C SER A 153 5.99 -21.30 -18.98
N GLU A 154 6.09 -22.41 -19.76
CA GLU A 154 4.98 -23.35 -19.97
C GLU A 154 4.50 -24.03 -18.68
N ASP A 155 5.35 -24.12 -17.65
CA ASP A 155 5.04 -24.76 -16.37
C ASP A 155 4.49 -23.77 -15.32
N THR A 156 4.42 -22.47 -15.65
CA THR A 156 3.91 -21.46 -14.72
C THR A 156 2.39 -21.37 -14.83
N ILE A 157 1.72 -21.47 -13.68
CA ILE A 157 0.25 -21.39 -13.57
C ILE A 157 -0.06 -20.26 -12.59
N VAL A 158 -0.95 -19.38 -12.99
CA VAL A 158 -1.35 -18.22 -12.19
C VAL A 158 -2.85 -18.11 -11.99
N ASN A 159 -3.24 -17.50 -10.88
CA ASN A 159 -4.54 -16.86 -10.75
C ASN A 159 -4.36 -15.39 -11.10
N ILE A 160 -5.30 -14.82 -11.85
CA ILE A 160 -5.25 -13.41 -12.24
C ILE A 160 -6.58 -12.71 -11.96
N SER A 161 -6.48 -11.46 -11.53
CA SER A 161 -7.63 -10.59 -11.34
C SER A 161 -7.30 -9.21 -11.90
N ALA A 162 -8.18 -8.67 -12.72
CA ALA A 162 -8.10 -7.30 -13.21
C ALA A 162 -9.28 -6.49 -12.68
N ALA A 163 -9.02 -5.29 -12.17
CA ALA A 163 -10.03 -4.43 -11.57
C ALA A 163 -9.84 -2.97 -12.02
N PRO A 164 -10.92 -2.21 -12.30
CA PRO A 164 -10.82 -0.79 -12.60
C PRO A 164 -10.35 -0.02 -11.37
N ARG A 165 -9.43 0.95 -11.61
CA ARG A 165 -9.00 1.95 -10.63
C ARG A 165 -9.79 3.22 -10.89
N ILE A 166 -10.51 3.69 -9.87
CA ILE A 166 -11.45 4.81 -9.98
C ILE A 166 -11.00 5.91 -9.01
N ASP A 167 -11.01 7.16 -9.46
CA ASP A 167 -10.72 8.33 -8.65
C ASP A 167 -11.87 8.64 -7.65
N VAL A 168 -11.65 9.62 -6.76
CA VAL A 168 -12.64 10.07 -5.77
C VAL A 168 -13.92 10.65 -6.38
N ASN A 169 -13.89 11.00 -7.68
CA ASN A 169 -15.04 11.55 -8.44
C ASN A 169 -15.75 10.48 -9.26
N GLY A 170 -15.25 9.23 -9.26
CA GLY A 170 -15.81 8.11 -10.02
C GLY A 170 -15.29 7.99 -11.46
N ASN A 171 -14.23 8.71 -11.83
CA ASN A 171 -13.61 8.59 -13.16
C ASN A 171 -12.60 7.44 -13.17
N LEU A 172 -12.52 6.75 -14.31
CA LEU A 172 -11.52 5.70 -14.52
C LEU A 172 -10.12 6.30 -14.60
N GLU A 173 -9.22 5.90 -13.72
CA GLU A 173 -7.80 6.25 -13.72
C GLU A 173 -6.89 5.19 -14.36
N GLY A 174 -7.44 4.01 -14.61
CA GLY A 174 -6.71 2.86 -15.15
C GLY A 174 -7.19 1.53 -14.56
N LEU A 175 -6.32 0.55 -14.53
CA LEU A 175 -6.60 -0.80 -14.03
C LEU A 175 -5.58 -1.23 -12.99
N VAL A 176 -5.98 -2.14 -12.11
CA VAL A 176 -5.09 -2.88 -11.21
C VAL A 176 -5.16 -4.35 -11.58
N ILE A 177 -4.01 -4.96 -11.82
CA ILE A 177 -3.86 -6.38 -12.11
C ILE A 177 -3.21 -7.04 -10.90
N ALA A 178 -3.82 -8.09 -10.36
CA ALA A 178 -3.26 -8.94 -9.34
C ALA A 178 -2.94 -10.31 -9.95
N ILE A 179 -1.70 -10.79 -9.78
CA ILE A 179 -1.23 -12.08 -10.32
C ILE A 179 -0.65 -12.88 -9.14
N GLU A 180 -1.15 -14.09 -8.97
CA GLU A 180 -0.68 -15.03 -7.96
C GLU A 180 -0.09 -16.27 -8.65
N ASP A 181 1.18 -16.56 -8.42
CA ASP A 181 1.82 -17.80 -8.88
C ASP A 181 1.39 -18.96 -8.01
N ILE A 182 0.65 -19.89 -8.60
CA ILE A 182 0.14 -21.10 -7.95
C ILE A 182 0.79 -22.37 -8.49
N SER A 183 1.92 -22.25 -9.19
CA SER A 183 2.60 -23.38 -9.87
C SER A 183 2.91 -24.52 -8.91
N ASP A 184 3.44 -24.22 -7.73
CA ASP A 184 3.78 -25.25 -6.74
C ASP A 184 2.54 -25.95 -6.17
N VAL A 185 1.48 -25.20 -5.87
CA VAL A 185 0.20 -25.74 -5.41
C VAL A 185 -0.42 -26.64 -6.48
N SER A 186 -0.39 -26.20 -7.74
CA SER A 186 -0.89 -26.97 -8.89
C SER A 186 -0.10 -28.25 -9.12
N LYS A 187 1.23 -28.21 -8.99
CA LYS A 187 2.08 -29.41 -9.09
C LYS A 187 1.75 -30.42 -8.00
N VAL A 188 1.62 -29.97 -6.75
CA VAL A 188 1.24 -30.84 -5.64
C VAL A 188 -0.15 -31.46 -5.89
N LYS A 189 -1.15 -30.65 -6.24
CA LYS A 189 -2.52 -31.11 -6.55
C LYS A 189 -2.55 -32.12 -7.69
N ASN A 190 -1.78 -31.89 -8.77
CA ASN A 190 -1.69 -32.80 -9.89
C ASN A 190 -0.96 -34.10 -9.54
N THR A 191 0.05 -34.04 -8.67
CA THR A 191 0.74 -35.22 -8.15
C THR A 191 -0.20 -36.06 -7.31
N PHE A 192 -0.95 -35.44 -6.38
CA PHE A 192 -1.95 -36.15 -5.58
C PHE A 192 -3.02 -36.84 -6.45
N LYS A 193 -3.54 -36.15 -7.49
CA LYS A 193 -4.52 -36.71 -8.42
C LYS A 193 -4.02 -37.97 -9.17
N ARG A 194 -2.72 -38.16 -9.32
CA ARG A 194 -2.14 -39.36 -9.95
C ARG A 194 -2.09 -40.58 -9.04
N TYR A 195 -1.92 -40.34 -7.71
CA TYR A 195 -1.73 -41.41 -6.73
C TYR A 195 -2.97 -41.69 -5.87
N VAL A 196 -3.93 -40.79 -5.83
CA VAL A 196 -5.14 -40.90 -5.02
C VAL A 196 -6.35 -40.86 -5.94
N SER A 197 -7.35 -41.73 -5.67
CA SER A 197 -8.56 -41.75 -6.49
C SER A 197 -9.26 -40.40 -6.45
N LYS A 198 -9.87 -40.00 -7.59
CA LYS A 198 -10.57 -38.70 -7.71
C LYS A 198 -11.57 -38.46 -6.58
N GLN A 199 -12.30 -39.49 -6.17
CA GLN A 199 -13.29 -39.41 -5.08
C GLN A 199 -12.66 -39.04 -3.73
N VAL A 200 -11.44 -39.50 -3.43
CA VAL A 200 -10.74 -39.19 -2.19
C VAL A 200 -10.18 -37.78 -2.22
N VAL A 201 -9.69 -37.33 -3.36
CA VAL A 201 -9.19 -35.96 -3.54
C VAL A 201 -10.33 -34.93 -3.41
N ASP A 202 -11.45 -35.20 -4.08
CA ASP A 202 -12.60 -34.28 -4.05
C ASP A 202 -13.22 -34.24 -2.62
N ASN A 203 -13.29 -35.37 -1.91
CA ASN A 203 -13.76 -35.43 -0.52
C ASN A 203 -12.82 -34.69 0.46
N LEU A 204 -11.49 -34.68 0.22
CA LEU A 204 -10.51 -33.95 1.06
C LEU A 204 -10.53 -32.45 0.79
N LEU A 205 -10.92 -32.03 -0.41
CA LEU A 205 -10.99 -30.61 -0.77
C LEU A 205 -12.33 -29.96 -0.41
N GLU A 206 -13.39 -30.75 -0.27
CA GLU A 206 -14.73 -30.27 0.09
C GLU A 206 -14.98 -30.18 1.60
N ASP A 207 -14.19 -30.89 2.43
CA ASP A 207 -14.46 -31.00 3.87
C ASP A 207 -13.16 -31.02 4.70
N ASP A 208 -12.72 -29.83 5.14
CA ASP A 208 -11.55 -29.65 6.01
C ASP A 208 -11.64 -30.41 7.35
N THR A 209 -12.85 -30.83 7.75
CA THR A 209 -13.09 -31.55 9.02
C THR A 209 -12.71 -33.03 8.92
N LYS A 210 -12.55 -33.59 7.71
CA LYS A 210 -12.15 -34.99 7.48
C LYS A 210 -10.63 -35.22 7.48
N LEU A 211 -9.83 -34.18 7.67
CA LEU A 211 -8.38 -34.27 7.85
C LEU A 211 -7.95 -34.73 9.26
N ASN A 212 -8.90 -35.07 10.13
CA ASN A 212 -8.57 -35.69 11.41
C ASN A 212 -8.00 -37.09 11.19
N LEU A 213 -6.73 -37.24 11.60
CA LEU A 213 -5.99 -38.54 11.67
C LEU A 213 -6.66 -39.51 12.67
N GLY A 214 -7.85 -39.93 12.39
CA GLY A 214 -8.56 -40.94 13.14
C GLY A 214 -9.22 -41.90 12.14
N GLY A 215 -8.85 -43.19 12.16
CA GLY A 215 -9.46 -44.19 11.32
C GLY A 215 -10.97 -44.33 11.62
N GLU A 216 -11.82 -44.37 10.61
CA GLU A 216 -13.22 -44.77 10.74
C GLU A 216 -13.33 -46.30 10.72
N GLU A 217 -13.96 -46.87 11.74
CA GLU A 217 -14.39 -48.28 11.68
C GLU A 217 -15.49 -48.43 10.62
N ARG A 218 -15.17 -49.19 9.57
CA ARG A 218 -16.20 -49.64 8.59
C ARG A 218 -16.35 -51.17 8.70
N GLU A 219 -17.58 -51.59 8.92
CA GLU A 219 -17.94 -53.01 8.72
C GLU A 219 -17.78 -53.36 7.24
N VAL A 220 -16.92 -54.33 6.95
CA VAL A 220 -16.70 -54.87 5.60
C VAL A 220 -17.41 -56.22 5.58
N THR A 221 -18.46 -56.34 4.76
CA THR A 221 -19.13 -57.60 4.43
C THR A 221 -18.40 -58.32 3.30
#